data_c4b1b41fd76b44cd594bde2ece3cb405
#
_entry.id   c4b1b41fd76b44cd594bde2ece3cb405
#
_cell.length_a   1.000
_cell.length_b   1.000
_cell.length_c   1.000
_cell.angle_alpha   90.00
_cell.angle_beta   90.00
_cell.angle_gamma   90.00
#
_symmetry.space_group_name_H-M   'P 1'
#
loop_
_entity.id
_entity.type
_entity.pdbx_description
1 polymer ?
#
loop_
_entity_poly.entity_id
_entity_poly.type
_entity_poly.pdbx_seq_one_letter_code
_entity_poly.pdbx_strand_id
1 'polypeptide(L)'
;MLASRTLWLLMLSVLLFFFALGNHQLQSSTEPRVAGIAMEMQLTDNWVTPTLSRQPFLEKPPLSVWLDASAIRVFGATLWAVRLASAFAGLFSVLLLYAMLKRMGRPVPVAWLAAFMLATLASFWGNSRQVGEDALLALGVTMALLMYVHAVNRAPLAPRTTWFWWLFTLGIAISTLSKGVLGLALPGVVIFAWLLCETVQQRRLVIADWLRPAAFTLLGLIPLMVWLYFLYGQGGVQSLKDVLWTNSVGRFDGSFREAGHYEPFYYYLAKLPEAFMPWNLLVYLGLWHFRKQLLANRYLLFFSLWLVAQFVLLTLASSKRMVYLMSSAPAAAVIAAEYAAVLGERLKARSRNSAIAAFAVRHQRALMTTGIALTVAAYLSAAVWLMPREDRHFSFVPLAATVQALQAQGHQVALFQPSERLSGASAFYVHTVLDAYDSDASVNRFLMSDPRNVAIMERTSEPAPPLKAIQHVKVGSRSYYFVSYDRSTPDG
;
A
#
# COMPACT_ATOMS: atom_id res chain seq x y z
N MET A 1 -14.26 -27.42 16.27
CA MET A 1 -14.93 -26.12 16.00
C MET A 1 -13.98 -24.93 15.86
N LEU A 2 -12.96 -24.74 16.71
CA LEU A 2 -12.02 -23.60 16.58
C LEU A 2 -11.15 -23.70 15.33
N ALA A 3 -10.61 -24.88 15.03
CA ALA A 3 -9.81 -25.11 13.82
C ALA A 3 -10.61 -24.82 12.53
N SER A 4 -11.92 -25.13 12.50
CA SER A 4 -12.76 -24.87 11.34
C SER A 4 -12.93 -23.36 11.06
N ARG A 5 -13.11 -22.52 12.10
CA ARG A 5 -13.28 -21.06 11.91
C ARG A 5 -12.01 -20.38 11.42
N THR A 6 -10.85 -20.80 11.91
CA THR A 6 -9.55 -20.30 11.42
C THR A 6 -9.34 -20.72 9.96
N LEU A 7 -9.66 -21.96 9.61
CA LEU A 7 -9.60 -22.45 8.23
C LEU A 7 -10.53 -21.66 7.31
N TRP A 8 -11.76 -21.42 7.73
CA TRP A 8 -12.70 -20.59 6.97
C TRP A 8 -12.21 -19.17 6.74
N LEU A 9 -11.63 -18.54 7.76
CA LEU A 9 -11.04 -17.21 7.60
C LEU A 9 -9.86 -17.22 6.62
N LEU A 10 -8.98 -18.22 6.72
CA LEU A 10 -7.87 -18.41 5.78
C LEU A 10 -8.38 -18.57 4.35
N MET A 11 -9.35 -19.50 4.12
CA MET A 11 -9.90 -19.75 2.79
C MET A 11 -10.57 -18.51 2.20
N LEU A 12 -11.36 -17.78 3.00
CA LEU A 12 -11.99 -16.53 2.56
C LEU A 12 -10.94 -15.43 2.25
N SER A 13 -9.91 -15.31 3.06
CA SER A 13 -8.85 -14.31 2.83
C SER A 13 -8.02 -14.66 1.60
N VAL A 14 -7.68 -15.94 1.39
CA VAL A 14 -7.03 -16.40 0.16
C VAL A 14 -7.92 -16.12 -1.05
N LEU A 15 -9.20 -16.43 -0.97
CA LEU A 15 -10.15 -16.15 -2.05
C LEU A 15 -10.22 -14.64 -2.35
N LEU A 16 -10.33 -13.78 -1.33
CA LEU A 16 -10.45 -12.34 -1.51
C LEU A 16 -9.20 -11.69 -2.11
N PHE A 17 -8.01 -12.11 -1.70
CA PHE A 17 -6.78 -11.45 -2.13
C PHE A 17 -6.14 -12.06 -3.38
N PHE A 18 -6.30 -13.36 -3.62
CA PHE A 18 -5.60 -14.04 -4.74
C PHE A 18 -6.50 -14.40 -5.91
N PHE A 19 -7.81 -14.51 -5.71
CA PHE A 19 -8.72 -14.82 -6.83
C PHE A 19 -8.68 -13.72 -7.89
N ALA A 20 -8.45 -14.11 -9.15
CA ALA A 20 -8.36 -13.20 -10.30
C ALA A 20 -7.34 -12.07 -10.12
N LEU A 21 -6.19 -12.31 -9.43
CA LEU A 21 -5.18 -11.30 -9.12
C LEU A 21 -4.50 -10.73 -10.37
N GLY A 22 -4.39 -11.51 -11.43
CA GLY A 22 -3.72 -11.14 -12.68
C GLY A 22 -4.66 -10.83 -13.85
N ASN A 23 -5.98 -10.71 -13.63
CA ASN A 23 -6.94 -10.59 -14.72
C ASN A 23 -7.17 -9.15 -15.25
N HIS A 24 -6.46 -8.18 -14.73
CA HIS A 24 -6.50 -6.79 -15.18
C HIS A 24 -5.09 -6.22 -15.31
N GLN A 25 -4.93 -5.23 -16.19
CA GLN A 25 -3.64 -4.59 -16.48
C GLN A 25 -3.13 -3.76 -15.30
N LEU A 26 -1.89 -3.28 -15.38
CA LEU A 26 -1.35 -2.35 -14.39
C LEU A 26 -2.11 -1.03 -14.47
N GLN A 27 -2.77 -0.67 -13.38
CA GLN A 27 -3.65 0.49 -13.29
C GLN A 27 -3.01 1.60 -12.45
N SER A 28 -3.62 2.78 -12.43
CA SER A 28 -3.12 3.96 -11.72
C SER A 28 -1.75 4.46 -12.25
N SER A 29 -1.11 5.37 -11.54
CA SER A 29 0.26 5.82 -11.80
C SER A 29 1.29 4.99 -11.04
N THR A 30 0.88 4.33 -9.96
CA THR A 30 1.81 3.62 -9.06
C THR A 30 2.17 2.23 -9.56
N GLU A 31 1.19 1.43 -10.01
CA GLU A 31 1.46 0.04 -10.43
C GLU A 31 2.46 -0.06 -11.58
N PRO A 32 2.28 0.67 -12.72
CA PRO A 32 3.25 0.60 -13.80
C PRO A 32 4.66 1.03 -13.37
N ARG A 33 4.77 2.08 -12.56
CA ARG A 33 6.05 2.58 -12.05
C ARG A 33 6.76 1.53 -11.21
N VAL A 34 6.10 0.99 -10.18
CA VAL A 34 6.73 0.03 -9.25
C VAL A 34 7.05 -1.28 -9.95
N ALA A 35 6.15 -1.79 -10.80
CA ALA A 35 6.39 -2.99 -11.60
C ALA A 35 7.55 -2.78 -12.60
N GLY A 36 7.66 -1.59 -13.21
CA GLY A 36 8.77 -1.23 -14.09
C GLY A 36 10.11 -1.16 -13.37
N ILE A 37 10.16 -0.55 -12.18
CA ILE A 37 11.38 -0.52 -11.36
C ILE A 37 11.80 -1.95 -10.96
N ALA A 38 10.83 -2.81 -10.60
CA ALA A 38 11.11 -4.21 -10.27
C ALA A 38 11.63 -4.99 -11.50
N MET A 39 11.07 -4.74 -12.67
CA MET A 39 11.54 -5.33 -13.93
C MET A 39 12.95 -4.83 -14.29
N GLU A 40 13.20 -3.54 -14.16
CA GLU A 40 14.52 -2.96 -14.43
C GLU A 40 15.58 -3.49 -13.47
N MET A 41 15.25 -3.63 -12.16
CA MET A 41 16.10 -4.28 -11.16
C MET A 41 16.46 -5.72 -11.56
N GLN A 42 15.49 -6.47 -12.09
CA GLN A 42 15.69 -7.83 -12.55
C GLN A 42 16.58 -7.90 -13.81
N LEU A 43 16.43 -6.92 -14.74
CA LEU A 43 17.21 -6.86 -15.98
C LEU A 43 18.65 -6.41 -15.77
N THR A 44 18.86 -5.48 -14.80
CA THR A 44 20.19 -4.90 -14.52
C THR A 44 20.96 -5.63 -13.42
N ASP A 45 20.28 -6.50 -12.68
CA ASP A 45 20.77 -7.20 -11.47
C ASP A 45 21.29 -6.22 -10.38
N ASN A 46 20.85 -4.93 -10.43
CA ASN A 46 21.18 -3.95 -9.40
C ASN A 46 20.11 -3.91 -8.31
N TRP A 47 20.35 -4.65 -7.23
CA TRP A 47 19.44 -4.76 -6.09
C TRP A 47 19.60 -3.66 -5.02
N VAL A 48 20.58 -2.78 -5.19
CA VAL A 48 20.88 -1.71 -4.23
C VAL A 48 20.16 -0.43 -4.60
N THR A 49 20.35 0.04 -5.83
CA THR A 49 19.79 1.30 -6.32
C THR A 49 18.61 1.01 -7.25
N PRO A 50 17.35 1.22 -6.80
CA PRO A 50 16.21 1.17 -7.70
C PRO A 50 16.36 2.22 -8.81
N THR A 51 16.11 1.82 -10.06
CA THR A 51 16.19 2.70 -11.22
C THR A 51 14.89 2.71 -12.01
N LEU A 52 14.62 3.81 -12.71
CA LEU A 52 13.53 3.95 -13.66
C LEU A 52 14.08 4.64 -14.91
N SER A 53 14.01 3.98 -16.06
CA SER A 53 14.70 4.38 -17.29
C SER A 53 16.21 4.63 -17.07
N ARG A 54 16.87 3.73 -16.35
CA ARG A 54 18.28 3.76 -15.93
C ARG A 54 18.67 4.92 -15.01
N GLN A 55 17.73 5.78 -14.62
CA GLN A 55 17.99 6.85 -13.66
C GLN A 55 17.65 6.39 -12.23
N PRO A 56 18.46 6.73 -11.22
CA PRO A 56 18.15 6.40 -9.83
C PRO A 56 16.77 6.90 -9.43
N PHE A 57 15.93 6.01 -8.91
CA PHE A 57 14.59 6.34 -8.44
C PHE A 57 14.49 6.10 -6.93
N LEU A 58 14.86 7.11 -6.16
CA LEU A 58 15.07 7.03 -4.71
C LEU A 58 13.91 7.62 -3.90
N GLU A 59 12.69 7.42 -4.38
CA GLU A 59 11.49 7.91 -3.70
C GLU A 59 11.21 7.17 -2.39
N LYS A 60 11.55 5.88 -2.35
CA LYS A 60 11.23 4.98 -1.23
C LYS A 60 12.28 3.89 -1.08
N PRO A 61 12.39 3.31 0.14
CA PRO A 61 13.20 2.11 0.36
C PRO A 61 12.68 0.92 -0.44
N PRO A 62 13.51 -0.11 -0.67
CA PRO A 62 13.34 -1.04 -1.79
C PRO A 62 12.51 -2.29 -1.50
N LEU A 63 11.91 -2.48 -0.32
CA LEU A 63 11.31 -3.78 0.06
C LEU A 63 10.27 -4.28 -0.93
N SER A 64 9.35 -3.41 -1.40
CA SER A 64 8.35 -3.81 -2.37
C SER A 64 8.99 -4.22 -3.70
N VAL A 65 9.93 -3.40 -4.18
CA VAL A 65 10.65 -3.66 -5.44
C VAL A 65 11.46 -4.95 -5.36
N TRP A 66 12.13 -5.23 -4.22
CA TRP A 66 12.84 -6.50 -4.01
C TRP A 66 11.93 -7.72 -4.09
N LEU A 67 10.76 -7.65 -3.45
CA LEU A 67 9.80 -8.75 -3.46
C LEU A 67 9.18 -8.94 -4.85
N ASP A 68 8.84 -7.84 -5.52
CA ASP A 68 8.27 -7.88 -6.86
C ASP A 68 9.30 -8.37 -7.89
N ALA A 69 10.55 -7.89 -7.85
CA ALA A 69 11.64 -8.38 -8.70
C ALA A 69 11.95 -9.86 -8.44
N SER A 70 11.92 -10.29 -7.17
CA SER A 70 12.07 -11.71 -6.82
C SER A 70 10.92 -12.56 -7.38
N ALA A 71 9.68 -12.05 -7.33
CA ALA A 71 8.53 -12.72 -7.91
C ALA A 71 8.64 -12.81 -9.44
N ILE A 72 9.10 -11.75 -10.11
CA ILE A 72 9.41 -11.76 -11.56
C ILE A 72 10.45 -12.83 -11.87
N ARG A 73 11.51 -12.94 -11.08
CA ARG A 73 12.59 -13.91 -11.27
C ARG A 73 12.11 -15.36 -11.19
N VAL A 74 11.16 -15.64 -10.29
CA VAL A 74 10.66 -17.00 -10.03
C VAL A 74 9.51 -17.39 -10.97
N PHE A 75 8.59 -16.47 -11.20
CA PHE A 75 7.31 -16.73 -11.86
C PHE A 75 7.17 -16.06 -13.24
N GLY A 76 8.20 -15.31 -13.67
CA GLY A 76 8.13 -14.48 -14.87
C GLY A 76 7.43 -13.14 -14.64
N ALA A 77 7.58 -12.22 -15.60
CA ALA A 77 6.96 -10.89 -15.57
C ALA A 77 5.47 -10.98 -15.89
N THR A 78 4.69 -11.48 -14.94
CA THR A 78 3.24 -11.63 -15.04
C THR A 78 2.52 -10.69 -14.09
N LEU A 79 1.31 -10.28 -14.46
CA LEU A 79 0.50 -9.34 -13.68
C LEU A 79 0.17 -9.84 -12.26
N TRP A 80 0.00 -11.15 -12.09
CA TRP A 80 -0.24 -11.72 -10.78
C TRP A 80 1.03 -11.83 -9.93
N ALA A 81 2.18 -12.10 -10.56
CA ALA A 81 3.45 -12.25 -9.84
C ALA A 81 3.86 -10.95 -9.13
N VAL A 82 3.78 -9.81 -9.81
CA VAL A 82 4.13 -8.50 -9.23
C VAL A 82 3.14 -8.01 -8.17
N ARG A 83 1.98 -8.65 -8.02
CA ARG A 83 1.00 -8.34 -6.97
C ARG A 83 1.05 -9.28 -5.77
N LEU A 84 1.87 -10.34 -5.83
CA LEU A 84 1.94 -11.35 -4.77
C LEU A 84 2.37 -10.76 -3.42
N ALA A 85 3.35 -9.86 -3.40
CA ALA A 85 3.84 -9.25 -2.17
C ALA A 85 2.72 -8.52 -1.42
N SER A 86 1.91 -7.73 -2.12
CA SER A 86 0.76 -7.03 -1.55
C SER A 86 -0.34 -7.98 -1.11
N ALA A 87 -0.64 -9.03 -1.89
CA ALA A 87 -1.67 -10.02 -1.55
C ALA A 87 -1.30 -10.82 -0.29
N PHE A 88 -0.05 -11.24 -0.15
CA PHE A 88 0.46 -11.88 1.06
C PHE A 88 0.46 -10.93 2.25
N ALA A 89 0.83 -9.66 2.07
CA ALA A 89 0.78 -8.66 3.12
C ALA A 89 -0.64 -8.46 3.65
N GLY A 90 -1.64 -8.40 2.78
CA GLY A 90 -3.05 -8.37 3.14
C GLY A 90 -3.49 -9.60 3.92
N LEU A 91 -3.18 -10.80 3.40
CA LEU A 91 -3.50 -12.08 4.04
C LEU A 91 -2.88 -12.18 5.44
N PHE A 92 -1.59 -11.90 5.57
CA PHE A 92 -0.90 -11.99 6.87
C PHE A 92 -1.40 -10.95 7.86
N SER A 93 -1.77 -9.75 7.43
CA SER A 93 -2.37 -8.73 8.32
C SER A 93 -3.70 -9.21 8.92
N VAL A 94 -4.55 -9.83 8.10
CA VAL A 94 -5.86 -10.39 8.54
C VAL A 94 -5.67 -11.53 9.53
N LEU A 95 -4.79 -12.49 9.21
CA LEU A 95 -4.52 -13.64 10.07
C LEU A 95 -3.85 -13.22 11.37
N LEU A 96 -2.94 -12.25 11.31
CA LEU A 96 -2.25 -11.70 12.46
C LEU A 96 -3.24 -11.00 13.40
N LEU A 97 -4.12 -10.15 12.85
CA LEU A 97 -5.14 -9.47 13.64
C LEU A 97 -6.03 -10.50 14.37
N TYR A 98 -6.53 -11.50 13.65
CA TYR A 98 -7.35 -12.56 14.24
C TYR A 98 -6.64 -13.30 15.37
N ALA A 99 -5.40 -13.75 15.12
CA ALA A 99 -4.60 -14.49 16.09
C ALA A 99 -4.35 -13.67 17.36
N MET A 100 -4.01 -12.39 17.18
CA MET A 100 -3.67 -11.51 18.29
C MET A 100 -4.91 -11.10 19.11
N LEU A 101 -6.05 -10.83 18.49
CA LEU A 101 -7.31 -10.58 19.20
C LEU A 101 -7.75 -11.79 20.03
N LYS A 102 -7.61 -13.00 19.50
CA LYS A 102 -7.86 -14.23 20.28
C LYS A 102 -6.92 -14.33 21.50
N ARG A 103 -5.65 -13.98 21.30
CA ARG A 103 -4.66 -13.98 22.36
C ARG A 103 -4.92 -12.90 23.41
N MET A 104 -5.57 -11.79 23.02
CA MET A 104 -6.08 -10.75 23.94
C MET A 104 -7.35 -11.21 24.70
N GLY A 105 -7.78 -12.46 24.55
CA GLY A 105 -8.98 -13.00 25.23
C GLY A 105 -10.29 -12.55 24.59
N ARG A 106 -10.28 -11.99 23.37
CA ARG A 106 -11.54 -11.60 22.72
C ARG A 106 -12.34 -12.83 22.29
N PRO A 107 -13.68 -12.77 22.38
CA PRO A 107 -14.53 -13.84 21.89
C PRO A 107 -14.21 -14.18 20.43
N VAL A 108 -14.10 -15.48 20.12
CA VAL A 108 -13.73 -15.92 18.77
C VAL A 108 -14.62 -15.32 17.67
N PRO A 109 -15.96 -15.19 17.84
CA PRO A 109 -16.80 -14.55 16.83
C PRO A 109 -16.44 -13.07 16.59
N VAL A 110 -16.08 -12.33 17.63
CA VAL A 110 -15.69 -10.90 17.52
C VAL A 110 -14.34 -10.78 16.83
N ALA A 111 -13.36 -11.60 17.25
CA ALA A 111 -12.04 -11.62 16.60
C ALA A 111 -12.14 -12.00 15.12
N TRP A 112 -12.99 -12.98 14.78
CA TRP A 112 -13.25 -13.41 13.41
C TRP A 112 -13.92 -12.28 12.61
N LEU A 113 -14.92 -11.63 13.18
CA LEU A 113 -15.62 -10.52 12.53
C LEU A 113 -14.70 -9.34 12.28
N ALA A 114 -13.82 -8.97 13.23
CA ALA A 114 -12.83 -7.93 13.02
C ALA A 114 -11.86 -8.25 11.87
N ALA A 115 -11.38 -9.48 11.81
CA ALA A 115 -10.51 -9.94 10.73
C ALA A 115 -11.23 -9.97 9.38
N PHE A 116 -12.48 -10.41 9.33
CA PHE A 116 -13.32 -10.36 8.13
C PHE A 116 -13.59 -8.92 7.68
N MET A 117 -13.93 -8.03 8.62
CA MET A 117 -14.11 -6.61 8.33
C MET A 117 -12.82 -5.98 7.77
N LEU A 118 -11.65 -6.31 8.34
CA LEU A 118 -10.37 -5.86 7.79
C LEU A 118 -10.18 -6.32 6.35
N ALA A 119 -10.40 -7.61 6.06
CA ALA A 119 -10.26 -8.18 4.72
C ALA A 119 -11.23 -7.56 3.69
N THR A 120 -12.32 -6.98 4.16
CA THR A 120 -13.40 -6.40 3.34
C THR A 120 -13.55 -4.89 3.51
N LEU A 121 -12.58 -4.18 4.11
CA LEU A 121 -12.48 -2.73 3.95
C LEU A 121 -12.02 -2.41 2.53
N ALA A 122 -12.75 -1.55 1.81
CA ALA A 122 -12.55 -1.31 0.39
C ALA A 122 -11.11 -0.87 0.07
N SER A 123 -10.57 0.10 0.82
CA SER A 123 -9.19 0.55 0.64
C SER A 123 -8.17 -0.55 0.98
N PHE A 124 -8.40 -1.34 2.03
CA PHE A 124 -7.51 -2.42 2.42
C PHE A 124 -7.49 -3.54 1.37
N TRP A 125 -8.67 -4.00 0.93
CA TRP A 125 -8.81 -5.02 -0.09
C TRP A 125 -8.20 -4.59 -1.42
N GLY A 126 -8.54 -3.38 -1.90
CA GLY A 126 -8.06 -2.87 -3.18
C GLY A 126 -6.53 -2.75 -3.21
N ASN A 127 -5.93 -2.12 -2.20
CA ASN A 127 -4.48 -1.92 -2.16
C ASN A 127 -3.70 -3.20 -1.86
N SER A 128 -4.31 -4.21 -1.22
CA SER A 128 -3.70 -5.54 -1.07
C SER A 128 -3.68 -6.35 -2.37
N ARG A 129 -4.27 -5.84 -3.45
CA ARG A 129 -4.32 -6.48 -4.78
C ARG A 129 -3.61 -5.69 -5.86
N GLN A 130 -2.92 -4.60 -5.48
CA GLN A 130 -2.16 -3.74 -6.39
C GLN A 130 -0.65 -3.86 -6.11
N VAL A 131 0.14 -3.56 -7.13
CA VAL A 131 1.59 -3.43 -6.99
C VAL A 131 1.91 -2.17 -6.20
N GLY A 132 2.70 -2.29 -5.15
CA GLY A 132 3.14 -1.14 -4.37
C GLY A 132 3.54 -1.46 -2.94
N GLU A 133 4.03 -0.45 -2.26
CA GLU A 133 4.59 -0.54 -0.91
C GLU A 133 3.57 -0.47 0.23
N ASP A 134 2.33 -0.02 -0.04
CA ASP A 134 1.38 0.36 1.01
C ASP A 134 0.80 -0.84 1.79
N ALA A 135 0.60 -1.98 1.13
CA ALA A 135 0.17 -3.20 1.81
C ALA A 135 1.26 -3.75 2.75
N LEU A 136 2.52 -3.69 2.33
CA LEU A 136 3.67 -4.08 3.17
C LEU A 136 3.84 -3.12 4.35
N LEU A 137 3.68 -1.82 4.12
CA LEU A 137 3.65 -0.82 5.19
C LEU A 137 2.57 -1.14 6.22
N ALA A 138 1.33 -1.41 5.76
CA ALA A 138 0.21 -1.75 6.65
C ALA A 138 0.47 -3.04 7.43
N LEU A 139 1.07 -4.06 6.82
CA LEU A 139 1.50 -5.28 7.53
C LEU A 139 2.55 -4.97 8.61
N GLY A 140 3.61 -4.22 8.26
CA GLY A 140 4.67 -3.85 9.20
C GLY A 140 4.14 -3.06 10.39
N VAL A 141 3.30 -2.05 10.15
CA VAL A 141 2.63 -1.25 11.20
C VAL A 141 1.71 -2.12 12.06
N THR A 142 0.90 -2.96 11.43
CA THR A 142 -0.01 -3.89 12.13
C THR A 142 0.78 -4.84 13.04
N MET A 143 1.85 -5.41 12.52
CA MET A 143 2.72 -6.30 13.26
C MET A 143 3.40 -5.58 14.43
N ALA A 144 4.01 -4.42 14.18
CA ALA A 144 4.66 -3.64 15.23
C ALA A 144 3.69 -3.30 16.37
N LEU A 145 2.50 -2.75 16.07
CA LEU A 145 1.55 -2.31 17.09
C LEU A 145 0.92 -3.47 17.86
N LEU A 146 0.54 -4.56 17.18
CA LEU A 146 -0.02 -5.74 17.86
C LEU A 146 1.02 -6.45 18.72
N MET A 147 2.27 -6.55 18.24
CA MET A 147 3.35 -7.16 19.03
C MET A 147 3.77 -6.28 20.19
N TYR A 148 3.80 -4.95 20.02
CA TYR A 148 4.04 -4.01 21.09
C TYR A 148 3.04 -4.19 22.25
N VAL A 149 1.76 -4.19 21.96
CA VAL A 149 0.72 -4.34 23.00
C VAL A 149 0.83 -5.67 23.75
N HIS A 150 1.22 -6.75 23.05
CA HIS A 150 1.45 -8.03 23.69
C HIS A 150 2.73 -8.08 24.52
N ALA A 151 3.78 -7.37 24.07
CA ALA A 151 5.05 -7.28 24.80
C ALA A 151 4.95 -6.45 26.09
N VAL A 152 4.10 -5.40 26.08
CA VAL A 152 3.88 -4.50 27.21
C VAL A 152 2.80 -5.01 28.17
N ASN A 153 1.90 -5.86 27.69
CA ASN A 153 0.83 -6.43 28.54
C ASN A 153 1.47 -7.29 29.63
N ARG A 154 1.49 -6.77 30.86
CA ARG A 154 2.10 -7.34 32.06
C ARG A 154 1.28 -8.51 32.62
N ALA A 155 1.01 -9.52 31.81
CA ALA A 155 0.74 -10.85 32.37
C ALA A 155 2.03 -11.38 33.01
N PRO A 156 1.97 -12.12 34.12
CA PRO A 156 3.16 -12.48 34.88
C PRO A 156 4.22 -13.10 33.97
N LEU A 157 5.45 -12.63 34.12
CA LEU A 157 6.67 -12.91 33.39
C LEU A 157 6.79 -14.35 32.86
N ALA A 158 6.13 -14.62 31.74
CA ALA A 158 6.39 -15.82 30.99
C ALA A 158 7.59 -15.54 30.03
N PRO A 159 8.52 -16.48 29.84
CA PRO A 159 9.66 -16.33 28.92
C PRO A 159 9.28 -15.97 27.50
N ARG A 160 7.99 -16.07 27.15
CA ARG A 160 7.39 -15.73 25.87
C ARG A 160 7.23 -14.24 25.58
N THR A 161 7.44 -13.36 26.56
CA THR A 161 7.30 -11.89 26.39
C THR A 161 8.42 -11.32 25.50
N THR A 162 9.61 -11.87 25.60
CA THR A 162 10.78 -11.45 24.79
C THR A 162 10.58 -11.69 23.31
N TRP A 163 9.88 -12.76 22.90
CA TRP A 163 9.59 -13.07 21.52
C TRP A 163 8.74 -11.99 20.81
N PHE A 164 7.81 -11.35 21.52
CA PHE A 164 7.00 -10.28 20.95
C PHE A 164 7.84 -9.04 20.63
N TRP A 165 8.88 -8.75 21.39
CA TRP A 165 9.79 -7.64 21.05
C TRP A 165 10.56 -7.91 19.75
N TRP A 166 10.97 -9.15 19.48
CA TRP A 166 11.61 -9.51 18.21
C TRP A 166 10.63 -9.40 17.02
N LEU A 167 9.41 -9.80 17.21
CA LEU A 167 8.35 -9.61 16.18
C LEU A 167 7.98 -8.13 16.01
N PHE A 168 8.02 -7.34 17.06
CA PHE A 168 7.89 -5.89 16.99
C PHE A 168 9.02 -5.29 16.13
N THR A 169 10.27 -5.66 16.41
CA THR A 169 11.45 -5.28 15.61
C THR A 169 11.28 -5.63 14.14
N LEU A 170 10.79 -6.83 13.83
CA LEU A 170 10.51 -7.24 12.45
C LEU A 170 9.41 -6.36 11.81
N GLY A 171 8.36 -6.04 12.56
CA GLY A 171 7.32 -5.11 12.09
C GLY A 171 7.87 -3.72 11.74
N ILE A 172 8.76 -3.17 12.59
CA ILE A 172 9.47 -1.90 12.33
C ILE A 172 10.36 -2.03 11.07
N ALA A 173 11.11 -3.13 10.92
CA ALA A 173 11.94 -3.36 9.74
C ALA A 173 11.11 -3.39 8.44
N ILE A 174 10.00 -4.13 8.43
CA ILE A 174 9.09 -4.20 7.29
C ILE A 174 8.53 -2.81 6.97
N SER A 175 8.01 -2.09 7.96
CA SER A 175 7.38 -0.78 7.73
C SER A 175 8.39 0.27 7.23
N THR A 176 9.59 0.30 7.81
CA THR A 176 10.62 1.27 7.44
C THR A 176 11.28 0.94 6.09
N LEU A 177 11.52 -0.33 5.78
CA LEU A 177 11.97 -0.75 4.45
C LEU A 177 10.90 -0.60 3.36
N SER A 178 9.61 -0.50 3.73
CA SER A 178 8.53 -0.20 2.78
C SER A 178 8.41 1.29 2.49
N LYS A 179 8.51 2.16 3.52
CA LYS A 179 8.17 3.58 3.36
C LYS A 179 9.01 4.55 4.22
N GLY A 180 10.22 4.15 4.58
CA GLY A 180 11.20 5.01 5.25
C GLY A 180 10.66 5.67 6.52
N VAL A 181 10.79 7.00 6.59
CA VAL A 181 10.38 7.81 7.74
C VAL A 181 8.89 7.64 8.09
N LEU A 182 8.00 7.54 7.10
CA LEU A 182 6.58 7.30 7.36
C LEU A 182 6.34 5.92 8.00
N GLY A 183 7.13 4.91 7.59
CA GLY A 183 7.09 3.57 8.19
C GLY A 183 7.49 3.55 9.67
N LEU A 184 8.32 4.50 10.11
CA LEU A 184 8.66 4.71 11.51
C LEU A 184 7.62 5.57 12.24
N ALA A 185 7.16 6.63 11.60
CA ALA A 185 6.26 7.62 12.22
C ALA A 185 4.88 7.03 12.56
N LEU A 186 4.33 6.17 11.70
CA LEU A 186 2.99 5.58 11.90
C LEU A 186 2.88 4.70 13.15
N PRO A 187 3.74 3.72 13.42
CA PRO A 187 3.72 3.01 14.69
C PRO A 187 4.22 3.88 15.84
N GLY A 188 5.20 4.76 15.60
CA GLY A 188 5.80 5.63 16.59
C GLY A 188 4.78 6.58 17.26
N VAL A 189 3.92 7.24 16.47
CA VAL A 189 2.92 8.17 17.01
C VAL A 189 1.88 7.45 17.90
N VAL A 190 1.53 6.21 17.55
CA VAL A 190 0.58 5.41 18.34
C VAL A 190 1.22 4.99 19.67
N ILE A 191 2.45 4.50 19.62
CA ILE A 191 3.20 4.09 20.83
C ILE A 191 3.43 5.31 21.72
N PHE A 192 3.81 6.45 21.15
CA PHE A 192 3.98 7.69 21.89
C PHE A 192 2.68 8.12 22.58
N ALA A 193 1.56 8.16 21.86
CA ALA A 193 0.26 8.51 22.39
C ALA A 193 -0.18 7.54 23.52
N TRP A 194 0.08 6.24 23.34
CA TRP A 194 -0.18 5.23 24.35
C TRP A 194 0.65 5.47 25.62
N LEU A 195 1.96 5.62 25.49
CA LEU A 195 2.88 5.86 26.61
C LEU A 195 2.56 7.16 27.35
N LEU A 196 2.16 8.20 26.61
CA LEU A 196 1.73 9.46 27.21
C LEU A 196 0.46 9.26 28.05
N CYS A 197 -0.56 8.58 27.51
CA CYS A 197 -1.78 8.26 28.26
C CYS A 197 -1.49 7.43 29.51
N GLU A 198 -0.64 6.40 29.40
CA GLU A 198 -0.22 5.58 30.54
C GLU A 198 0.49 6.42 31.62
N THR A 199 1.43 7.27 31.23
CA THR A 199 2.20 8.15 32.16
C THR A 199 1.27 9.09 32.86
N VAL A 200 0.32 9.72 32.15
CA VAL A 200 -0.66 10.65 32.76
C VAL A 200 -1.62 9.93 33.72
N GLN A 201 -2.16 8.78 33.32
CA GLN A 201 -3.08 8.00 34.13
C GLN A 201 -2.42 7.47 35.43
N GLN A 202 -1.19 6.99 35.32
CA GLN A 202 -0.44 6.45 36.47
C GLN A 202 0.22 7.53 37.29
N ARG A 203 0.22 8.78 36.83
CA ARG A 203 0.96 9.92 37.41
C ARG A 203 2.44 9.57 37.71
N ARG A 204 3.02 8.69 36.93
CA ARG A 204 4.38 8.18 37.12
C ARG A 204 5.03 7.91 35.75
N LEU A 205 6.22 8.48 35.56
CA LEU A 205 7.07 8.17 34.41
C LEU A 205 7.92 6.94 34.71
N VAL A 206 7.66 5.84 34.00
CA VAL A 206 8.48 4.64 34.09
C VAL A 206 9.41 4.62 32.88
N ILE A 207 10.64 5.07 33.03
CA ILE A 207 11.63 5.25 31.97
C ILE A 207 11.81 3.96 31.15
N ALA A 208 11.81 2.80 31.79
CA ALA A 208 11.96 1.52 31.09
C ALA A 208 10.85 1.23 30.05
N ASP A 209 9.64 1.74 30.28
CA ASP A 209 8.51 1.56 29.34
C ASP A 209 8.70 2.41 28.08
N TRP A 210 9.49 3.49 28.14
CA TRP A 210 9.89 4.32 27.01
C TRP A 210 11.15 3.80 26.32
N LEU A 211 12.16 3.38 27.08
CA LEU A 211 13.44 2.93 26.54
C LEU A 211 13.33 1.59 25.79
N ARG A 212 12.50 0.66 26.28
CA ARG A 212 12.37 -0.66 25.63
C ARG A 212 11.86 -0.57 24.19
N PRO A 213 10.70 0.05 23.89
CA PRO A 213 10.26 0.17 22.50
C PRO A 213 11.24 0.99 21.67
N ALA A 214 11.91 1.99 22.22
CA ALA A 214 12.94 2.76 21.52
C ALA A 214 14.13 1.86 21.13
N ALA A 215 14.66 1.04 22.04
CA ALA A 215 15.77 0.14 21.78
C ALA A 215 15.43 -0.89 20.70
N PHE A 216 14.24 -1.53 20.77
CA PHE A 216 13.81 -2.50 19.77
C PHE A 216 13.43 -1.83 18.43
N THR A 217 13.01 -0.57 18.44
CA THR A 217 12.86 0.23 17.22
C THR A 217 14.22 0.47 16.55
N LEU A 218 15.25 0.86 17.31
CA LEU A 218 16.62 1.02 16.77
C LEU A 218 17.13 -0.27 16.15
N LEU A 219 16.88 -1.43 16.78
CA LEU A 219 17.21 -2.72 16.18
C LEU A 219 16.44 -2.97 14.88
N GLY A 220 15.17 -2.56 14.83
CA GLY A 220 14.32 -2.66 13.62
C GLY A 220 14.76 -1.77 12.47
N LEU A 221 15.51 -0.72 12.74
CA LEU A 221 16.10 0.15 11.71
C LEU A 221 17.37 -0.44 11.07
N ILE A 222 17.98 -1.46 11.66
CA ILE A 222 19.25 -2.02 11.15
C ILE A 222 19.15 -2.43 9.66
N PRO A 223 18.12 -3.15 9.19
CA PRO A 223 18.03 -3.50 7.77
C PRO A 223 17.95 -2.28 6.85
N LEU A 224 17.24 -1.22 7.25
CA LEU A 224 17.21 0.04 6.52
C LEU A 224 18.59 0.70 6.49
N MET A 225 19.31 0.74 7.64
CA MET A 225 20.65 1.32 7.72
C MET A 225 21.67 0.55 6.88
N VAL A 226 21.57 -0.78 6.83
CA VAL A 226 22.40 -1.62 5.97
C VAL A 226 22.16 -1.29 4.50
N TRP A 227 20.90 -1.18 4.08
CA TRP A 227 20.60 -0.75 2.71
C TRP A 227 21.13 0.65 2.40
N LEU A 228 20.94 1.61 3.29
CA LEU A 228 21.46 2.99 3.12
C LEU A 228 22.98 3.02 3.02
N TYR A 229 23.69 2.15 3.74
CA TYR A 229 25.15 2.03 3.63
C TYR A 229 25.59 1.59 2.23
N PHE A 230 24.95 0.56 1.67
CA PHE A 230 25.25 0.12 0.30
C PHE A 230 24.83 1.18 -0.74
N LEU A 231 23.70 1.84 -0.54
CA LEU A 231 23.24 2.93 -1.41
C LEU A 231 24.22 4.10 -1.41
N TYR A 232 24.77 4.45 -0.24
CA TYR A 232 25.82 5.46 -0.13
C TYR A 232 27.06 5.08 -0.94
N GLY A 233 27.46 3.81 -0.92
CA GLY A 233 28.58 3.30 -1.71
C GLY A 233 28.41 3.44 -3.22
N GLN A 234 27.15 3.43 -3.74
CA GLN A 234 26.87 3.58 -5.16
C GLN A 234 26.61 5.03 -5.59
N GLY A 235 25.88 5.81 -4.78
CA GLY A 235 25.39 7.14 -5.16
C GLY A 235 25.81 8.29 -4.22
N GLY A 236 26.67 8.04 -3.24
CA GLY A 236 27.20 9.03 -2.32
C GLY A 236 26.14 9.69 -1.42
N VAL A 237 26.48 10.86 -0.88
CA VAL A 237 25.62 11.64 0.03
C VAL A 237 24.32 12.07 -0.62
N GLN A 238 24.31 12.33 -1.94
CA GLN A 238 23.12 12.80 -2.64
C GLN A 238 22.00 11.74 -2.58
N SER A 239 22.32 10.48 -2.80
CA SER A 239 21.32 9.39 -2.72
C SER A 239 20.70 9.25 -1.32
N LEU A 240 21.49 9.45 -0.27
CA LEU A 240 20.96 9.49 1.10
C LEU A 240 20.04 10.68 1.34
N LYS A 241 20.43 11.86 0.85
CA LYS A 241 19.63 13.07 0.95
C LYS A 241 18.28 12.91 0.23
N ASP A 242 18.29 12.28 -0.93
CA ASP A 242 17.08 12.06 -1.72
C ASP A 242 16.09 11.14 -1.00
N VAL A 243 16.56 10.03 -0.42
CA VAL A 243 15.69 9.09 0.31
C VAL A 243 15.21 9.66 1.64
N LEU A 244 16.13 10.16 2.46
CA LEU A 244 15.83 10.50 3.85
C LEU A 244 15.23 11.90 4.02
N TRP A 245 15.66 12.85 3.18
CA TRP A 245 15.27 14.25 3.31
C TRP A 245 14.25 14.64 2.25
N THR A 246 14.63 14.67 0.99
CA THR A 246 13.80 15.18 -0.09
C THR A 246 12.47 14.46 -0.20
N ASN A 247 12.52 13.14 -0.31
CA ASN A 247 11.32 12.32 -0.49
C ASN A 247 10.59 11.92 0.81
N SER A 248 11.14 12.21 1.98
CA SER A 248 10.51 11.91 3.27
C SER A 248 10.10 13.18 4.00
N VAL A 249 11.08 13.96 4.51
CA VAL A 249 10.83 15.18 5.28
C VAL A 249 10.25 16.27 4.40
N GLY A 250 10.85 16.50 3.22
CA GLY A 250 10.41 17.53 2.29
C GLY A 250 8.98 17.37 1.77
N ARG A 251 8.49 16.12 1.67
CA ARG A 251 7.08 15.86 1.36
C ARG A 251 6.16 16.05 2.57
N PHE A 252 6.66 15.84 3.77
CA PHE A 252 5.86 16.03 4.98
C PHE A 252 5.65 17.51 5.29
N ASP A 253 6.70 18.33 5.24
CA ASP A 253 6.67 19.76 5.55
C ASP A 253 6.24 20.63 4.35
N GLY A 254 6.24 20.08 3.12
CA GLY A 254 5.85 20.77 1.89
C GLY A 254 6.99 21.58 1.26
N SER A 255 8.23 21.41 1.67
CA SER A 255 9.39 22.06 1.05
C SER A 255 9.75 21.49 -0.32
N PHE A 256 9.37 20.22 -0.59
CA PHE A 256 9.55 19.57 -1.89
C PHE A 256 8.23 19.55 -2.69
N ARG A 257 8.01 20.62 -3.48
CA ARG A 257 6.73 20.83 -4.18
C ARG A 257 6.56 20.05 -5.49
N GLU A 258 7.62 19.62 -6.12
CA GLU A 258 7.57 19.06 -7.49
C GLU A 258 6.88 17.70 -7.61
N ALA A 259 6.80 16.90 -6.54
CA ALA A 259 6.22 15.55 -6.57
C ALA A 259 5.24 15.27 -5.41
N GLY A 260 4.72 16.29 -4.74
CA GLY A 260 3.80 16.14 -3.60
C GLY A 260 2.33 16.11 -4.05
N HIS A 261 1.52 15.27 -3.39
CA HIS A 261 0.06 15.33 -3.48
C HIS A 261 -0.45 16.28 -2.38
N TYR A 262 -0.42 17.59 -2.68
CA TYR A 262 -0.83 18.63 -1.72
C TYR A 262 -2.34 18.72 -1.68
N GLU A 263 -2.91 18.32 -0.55
CA GLU A 263 -4.34 18.28 -0.32
C GLU A 263 -4.71 19.08 0.94
N PRO A 264 -5.92 19.65 1.00
CA PRO A 264 -6.35 20.45 2.13
C PRO A 264 -6.36 19.64 3.45
N PHE A 265 -6.36 20.35 4.59
CA PHE A 265 -6.31 19.70 5.91
C PHE A 265 -7.48 18.72 6.15
N TYR A 266 -8.66 18.98 5.59
CA TYR A 266 -9.84 18.12 5.73
C TYR A 266 -9.88 16.92 4.80
N TYR A 267 -8.85 16.72 3.94
CA TYR A 267 -8.79 15.64 2.95
C TYR A 267 -9.11 14.26 3.52
N TYR A 268 -8.43 13.88 4.62
CA TYR A 268 -8.69 12.59 5.20
C TYR A 268 -10.08 12.46 5.81
N LEU A 269 -10.66 13.52 6.36
CA LEU A 269 -12.03 13.50 6.85
C LEU A 269 -13.02 13.18 5.72
N ALA A 270 -12.81 13.79 4.54
CA ALA A 270 -13.59 13.50 3.35
C ALA A 270 -13.37 12.09 2.79
N LYS A 271 -12.17 11.52 2.98
CA LYS A 271 -11.79 10.19 2.48
C LYS A 271 -12.08 9.02 3.43
N LEU A 272 -12.34 9.27 4.70
CA LEU A 272 -12.68 8.23 5.68
C LEU A 272 -13.88 7.36 5.26
N PRO A 273 -15.01 7.93 4.73
CA PRO A 273 -16.14 7.11 4.29
C PRO A 273 -15.75 6.10 3.20
N GLU A 274 -14.97 6.53 2.22
CA GLU A 274 -14.48 5.69 1.13
C GLU A 274 -13.48 4.63 1.64
N ALA A 275 -12.52 5.03 2.47
CA ALA A 275 -11.47 4.15 2.98
C ALA A 275 -12.01 3.00 3.83
N PHE A 276 -13.03 3.27 4.65
CA PHE A 276 -13.59 2.29 5.60
C PHE A 276 -14.91 1.67 5.14
N MET A 277 -15.34 1.91 3.90
CA MET A 277 -16.50 1.22 3.34
C MET A 277 -16.26 -0.31 3.30
N PRO A 278 -17.28 -1.17 3.52
CA PRO A 278 -18.67 -0.83 3.86
C PRO A 278 -18.91 -0.64 5.37
N TRP A 279 -17.87 -0.71 6.21
CA TRP A 279 -17.97 -0.75 7.69
C TRP A 279 -17.82 0.62 8.35
N ASN A 280 -17.64 1.70 7.57
CA ASN A 280 -17.41 3.07 8.02
C ASN A 280 -18.42 3.54 9.08
N LEU A 281 -19.72 3.28 8.90
CA LEU A 281 -20.75 3.65 9.86
C LEU A 281 -20.55 2.96 11.23
N LEU A 282 -20.16 1.67 11.22
CA LEU A 282 -19.88 0.94 12.46
C LEU A 282 -18.63 1.49 13.16
N VAL A 283 -17.62 1.93 12.40
CA VAL A 283 -16.43 2.57 12.95
C VAL A 283 -16.80 3.87 13.67
N TYR A 284 -17.56 4.76 13.04
CA TYR A 284 -17.91 6.06 13.60
C TYR A 284 -18.83 5.94 14.81
N LEU A 285 -19.88 5.11 14.70
CA LEU A 285 -20.79 4.86 15.81
C LEU A 285 -20.08 4.13 16.96
N GLY A 286 -19.12 3.25 16.64
CA GLY A 286 -18.29 2.56 17.63
C GLY A 286 -17.42 3.54 18.41
N LEU A 287 -16.67 4.41 17.74
CA LEU A 287 -15.87 5.47 18.39
C LEU A 287 -16.73 6.36 19.27
N TRP A 288 -17.90 6.79 18.78
CA TRP A 288 -18.83 7.59 19.54
C TRP A 288 -19.38 6.85 20.75
N HIS A 289 -19.76 5.59 20.59
CA HIS A 289 -20.31 4.77 21.67
C HIS A 289 -19.29 4.54 22.79
N PHE A 290 -18.05 4.17 22.43
CA PHE A 290 -17.01 3.82 23.40
C PHE A 290 -16.31 5.03 24.03
N ARG A 291 -16.48 6.27 23.53
CA ARG A 291 -15.71 7.46 23.94
C ARG A 291 -15.63 7.69 25.44
N LYS A 292 -16.69 7.36 26.19
CA LYS A 292 -16.75 7.51 27.65
C LYS A 292 -16.10 6.35 28.42
N GLN A 293 -15.81 5.25 27.73
CA GLN A 293 -15.24 4.04 28.33
C GLN A 293 -13.75 3.88 28.04
N LEU A 294 -13.17 4.73 27.17
CA LEU A 294 -11.81 4.55 26.69
C LEU A 294 -10.78 4.51 27.83
N LEU A 295 -10.86 5.43 28.78
CA LEU A 295 -9.90 5.49 29.89
C LEU A 295 -10.02 4.30 30.85
N ALA A 296 -11.21 3.70 30.96
CA ALA A 296 -11.45 2.53 31.78
C ALA A 296 -11.12 1.21 31.07
N ASN A 297 -11.14 1.20 29.73
CA ASN A 297 -10.92 0.00 28.92
C ASN A 297 -9.67 0.15 28.06
N ARG A 298 -8.55 -0.35 28.56
CA ARG A 298 -7.23 -0.26 27.91
C ARG A 298 -7.22 -0.85 26.49
N TYR A 299 -7.99 -1.90 26.23
CA TYR A 299 -8.12 -2.50 24.92
C TYR A 299 -8.77 -1.54 23.92
N LEU A 300 -9.92 -0.96 24.26
CA LEU A 300 -10.59 0.02 23.41
C LEU A 300 -9.78 1.31 23.25
N LEU A 301 -9.09 1.74 24.32
CA LEU A 301 -8.19 2.89 24.29
C LEU A 301 -7.08 2.68 23.26
N PHE A 302 -6.42 1.52 23.25
CA PHE A 302 -5.31 1.24 22.34
C PHE A 302 -5.75 1.33 20.86
N PHE A 303 -6.82 0.66 20.48
CA PHE A 303 -7.29 0.70 19.09
C PHE A 303 -7.86 2.06 18.71
N SER A 304 -8.48 2.79 19.63
CA SER A 304 -8.92 4.17 19.38
C SER A 304 -7.73 5.13 19.21
N LEU A 305 -6.68 5.01 20.04
CA LEU A 305 -5.45 5.78 19.87
C LEU A 305 -4.75 5.44 18.57
N TRP A 306 -4.72 4.16 18.17
CA TRP A 306 -4.15 3.77 16.88
C TRP A 306 -4.84 4.51 15.74
N LEU A 307 -6.16 4.51 15.69
CA LEU A 307 -6.91 5.19 14.64
C LEU A 307 -6.72 6.71 14.69
N VAL A 308 -6.89 7.32 15.88
CA VAL A 308 -6.90 8.78 16.04
C VAL A 308 -5.49 9.37 15.89
N ALA A 309 -4.47 8.77 16.49
CA ALA A 309 -3.11 9.31 16.42
C ALA A 309 -2.55 9.26 15.00
N GLN A 310 -2.80 8.17 14.26
CA GLN A 310 -2.41 8.11 12.85
C GLN A 310 -3.22 9.09 11.99
N PHE A 311 -4.52 9.24 12.23
CA PHE A 311 -5.35 10.22 11.54
C PHE A 311 -4.82 11.65 11.76
N VAL A 312 -4.46 12.02 13.00
CA VAL A 312 -3.88 13.33 13.30
C VAL A 312 -2.54 13.51 12.60
N LEU A 313 -1.63 12.53 12.70
CA LEU A 313 -0.32 12.58 12.04
C LEU A 313 -0.46 12.81 10.54
N LEU A 314 -1.30 12.02 9.88
CA LEU A 314 -1.53 12.11 8.44
C LEU A 314 -2.20 13.44 8.05
N THR A 315 -3.10 13.97 8.87
CA THR A 315 -3.74 15.26 8.63
C THR A 315 -2.75 16.42 8.68
N LEU A 316 -1.76 16.35 9.58
CA LEU A 316 -0.69 17.35 9.68
C LEU A 316 0.31 17.29 8.54
N ALA A 317 0.46 16.15 7.87
CA ALA A 317 1.33 16.04 6.71
C ALA A 317 0.82 16.88 5.54
N SER A 318 1.73 17.55 4.81
CA SER A 318 1.38 18.36 3.64
C SER A 318 0.96 17.50 2.45
N SER A 319 1.72 16.45 2.15
CA SER A 319 1.39 15.49 1.09
C SER A 319 0.49 14.38 1.62
N LYS A 320 -0.69 14.21 0.99
CA LYS A 320 -1.73 13.29 1.45
C LYS A 320 -2.16 12.33 0.34
N ARG A 321 -2.34 11.06 0.70
CA ARG A 321 -2.92 10.04 -0.16
C ARG A 321 -3.86 9.14 0.65
N MET A 322 -5.02 8.81 0.10
CA MET A 322 -6.03 7.98 0.77
C MET A 322 -5.46 6.63 1.24
N VAL A 323 -4.55 6.05 0.47
CA VAL A 323 -3.93 4.76 0.78
C VAL A 323 -3.17 4.74 2.12
N TYR A 324 -2.73 5.88 2.64
CA TYR A 324 -2.06 5.94 3.94
C TYR A 324 -2.98 5.58 5.12
N LEU A 325 -4.30 5.70 4.94
CA LEU A 325 -5.28 5.23 5.92
C LEU A 325 -5.30 3.70 6.05
N MET A 326 -4.69 2.97 5.12
CA MET A 326 -4.60 1.51 5.16
C MET A 326 -3.91 0.99 6.43
N SER A 327 -2.93 1.73 6.95
CA SER A 327 -2.22 1.37 8.19
C SER A 327 -3.10 1.47 9.44
N SER A 328 -4.19 2.24 9.42
CA SER A 328 -5.18 2.36 10.50
C SER A 328 -6.38 1.40 10.35
N ALA A 329 -6.49 0.72 9.20
CA ALA A 329 -7.58 -0.20 8.90
C ALA A 329 -7.79 -1.32 9.95
N PRO A 330 -6.73 -1.94 10.53
CA PRO A 330 -6.90 -2.94 11.58
C PRO A 330 -7.61 -2.38 12.81
N ALA A 331 -7.29 -1.17 13.23
CA ALA A 331 -7.94 -0.51 14.36
C ALA A 331 -9.41 -0.19 14.05
N ALA A 332 -9.70 0.32 12.85
CA ALA A 332 -11.06 0.57 12.39
C ALA A 332 -11.91 -0.71 12.40
N ALA A 333 -11.37 -1.81 11.89
CA ALA A 333 -12.04 -3.12 11.87
C ALA A 333 -12.35 -3.64 13.28
N VAL A 334 -11.43 -3.46 14.24
CA VAL A 334 -11.65 -3.85 15.64
C VAL A 334 -12.77 -3.03 16.27
N ILE A 335 -12.74 -1.71 16.14
CA ILE A 335 -13.78 -0.83 16.68
C ILE A 335 -15.15 -1.16 16.09
N ALA A 336 -15.22 -1.41 14.77
CA ALA A 336 -16.45 -1.80 14.09
C ALA A 336 -17.00 -3.14 14.59
N ALA A 337 -16.13 -4.15 14.76
CA ALA A 337 -16.54 -5.48 15.23
C ALA A 337 -17.01 -5.48 16.69
N GLU A 338 -16.33 -4.73 17.57
CA GLU A 338 -16.74 -4.55 18.96
C GLU A 338 -18.12 -3.86 19.06
N TYR A 339 -18.34 -2.84 18.22
CA TYR A 339 -19.64 -2.16 18.18
C TYR A 339 -20.73 -3.05 17.60
N ALA A 340 -20.43 -3.83 16.57
CA ALA A 340 -21.36 -4.81 16.02
C ALA A 340 -21.76 -5.85 17.08
N ALA A 341 -20.84 -6.28 17.95
CA ALA A 341 -21.16 -7.16 19.07
C ALA A 341 -22.14 -6.50 20.06
N VAL A 342 -21.91 -5.22 20.40
CA VAL A 342 -22.84 -4.45 21.25
C VAL A 342 -24.23 -4.36 20.62
N LEU A 343 -24.31 -4.11 19.31
CA LEU A 343 -25.60 -4.09 18.61
C LEU A 343 -26.28 -5.46 18.65
N GLY A 344 -25.54 -6.55 18.52
CA GLY A 344 -26.06 -7.90 18.66
C GLY A 344 -26.69 -8.17 20.04
N GLU A 345 -26.03 -7.75 21.11
CA GLU A 345 -26.59 -7.89 22.47
C GLU A 345 -27.81 -7.00 22.70
N ARG A 346 -27.81 -5.77 22.19
CA ARG A 346 -28.99 -4.88 22.22
C ARG A 346 -30.18 -5.48 21.47
N LEU A 347 -29.92 -6.12 20.31
CA LEU A 347 -30.95 -6.78 19.52
C LEU A 347 -31.56 -7.97 20.27
N LYS A 348 -30.73 -8.78 20.92
CA LYS A 348 -31.16 -9.87 21.80
C LYS A 348 -32.03 -9.35 22.96
N ALA A 349 -31.61 -8.29 23.63
CA ALA A 349 -32.42 -7.72 24.72
C ALA A 349 -33.78 -7.21 24.23
N ARG A 350 -33.83 -6.59 23.04
CA ARG A 350 -35.08 -6.09 22.42
C ARG A 350 -35.99 -7.23 21.88
N SER A 351 -35.46 -8.42 21.63
CA SER A 351 -36.22 -9.53 21.05
C SER A 351 -37.39 -9.98 21.91
N ARG A 352 -37.40 -9.64 23.20
CA ARG A 352 -38.52 -9.91 24.11
C ARG A 352 -39.74 -9.02 23.84
N ASN A 353 -39.52 -7.83 23.29
CA ASN A 353 -40.58 -6.79 23.14
C ASN A 353 -40.77 -6.35 21.68
N SER A 354 -40.10 -6.96 20.71
CA SER A 354 -40.19 -6.58 19.29
C SER A 354 -40.16 -7.81 18.39
N ALA A 355 -41.19 -8.00 17.57
CA ALA A 355 -41.29 -9.11 16.62
C ALA A 355 -40.15 -9.08 15.59
N ILE A 356 -39.75 -7.88 15.13
CA ILE A 356 -38.63 -7.70 14.20
C ILE A 356 -37.32 -8.16 14.85
N ALA A 357 -37.05 -7.74 16.10
CA ALA A 357 -35.86 -8.14 16.81
C ALA A 357 -35.87 -9.67 17.11
N ALA A 358 -37.01 -10.23 17.47
CA ALA A 358 -37.17 -11.67 17.66
C ALA A 358 -36.90 -12.45 16.38
N PHE A 359 -37.43 -12.02 15.24
CA PHE A 359 -37.14 -12.59 13.93
C PHE A 359 -35.63 -12.53 13.60
N ALA A 360 -35.01 -11.37 13.78
CA ALA A 360 -33.57 -11.17 13.49
C ALA A 360 -32.69 -12.07 14.38
N VAL A 361 -33.02 -12.24 15.67
CA VAL A 361 -32.29 -13.11 16.58
C VAL A 361 -32.51 -14.59 16.21
N ARG A 362 -33.77 -14.99 15.88
CA ARG A 362 -34.10 -16.34 15.45
C ARG A 362 -33.33 -16.74 14.18
N HIS A 363 -33.17 -15.81 13.23
CA HIS A 363 -32.50 -16.04 11.94
C HIS A 363 -31.06 -15.49 11.90
N GLN A 364 -30.48 -15.14 13.04
CA GLN A 364 -29.16 -14.49 13.12
C GLN A 364 -28.07 -15.19 12.32
N ARG A 365 -28.02 -16.54 12.38
CA ARG A 365 -27.02 -17.32 11.64
C ARG A 365 -27.20 -17.17 10.13
N ALA A 366 -28.44 -17.32 9.65
CA ALA A 366 -28.74 -17.17 8.22
C ALA A 366 -28.44 -15.74 7.73
N LEU A 367 -28.86 -14.72 8.47
CA LEU A 367 -28.59 -13.31 8.12
C LEU A 367 -27.09 -13.01 8.07
N MET A 368 -26.31 -13.51 9.04
CA MET A 368 -24.86 -13.33 9.04
C MET A 368 -24.18 -14.06 7.88
N THR A 369 -24.53 -15.32 7.63
CA THR A 369 -23.95 -16.09 6.52
C THR A 369 -24.32 -15.49 5.17
N THR A 370 -25.55 -15.04 4.99
CA THR A 370 -25.99 -14.33 3.77
C THR A 370 -25.23 -13.01 3.61
N GLY A 371 -25.10 -12.21 4.67
CA GLY A 371 -24.34 -10.95 4.63
C GLY A 371 -22.87 -11.17 4.26
N ILE A 372 -22.22 -12.18 4.84
CA ILE A 372 -20.84 -12.56 4.49
C ILE A 372 -20.77 -12.99 3.02
N ALA A 373 -21.68 -13.88 2.59
CA ALA A 373 -21.70 -14.38 1.22
C ALA A 373 -21.91 -13.26 0.19
N LEU A 374 -22.84 -12.34 0.46
CA LEU A 374 -23.09 -11.18 -0.41
C LEU A 374 -21.89 -10.25 -0.46
N THR A 375 -21.22 -9.98 0.68
CA THR A 375 -20.02 -9.16 0.72
C THR A 375 -18.90 -9.81 -0.09
N VAL A 376 -18.63 -11.09 0.11
CA VAL A 376 -17.62 -11.82 -0.66
C VAL A 376 -17.98 -11.84 -2.16
N ALA A 377 -19.22 -12.13 -2.52
CA ALA A 377 -19.68 -12.11 -3.91
C ALA A 377 -19.50 -10.74 -4.57
N ALA A 378 -19.76 -9.65 -3.83
CA ALA A 378 -19.55 -8.30 -4.34
C ALA A 378 -18.07 -8.03 -4.67
N TYR A 379 -17.13 -8.43 -3.78
CA TYR A 379 -15.68 -8.27 -4.02
C TYR A 379 -15.17 -9.17 -5.14
N LEU A 380 -15.65 -10.41 -5.24
CA LEU A 380 -15.30 -11.31 -6.35
C LEU A 380 -15.82 -10.77 -7.69
N SER A 381 -17.06 -10.24 -7.68
CA SER A 381 -17.63 -9.59 -8.86
C SER A 381 -16.83 -8.33 -9.26
N ALA A 382 -16.41 -7.52 -8.28
CA ALA A 382 -15.55 -6.37 -8.54
C ALA A 382 -14.21 -6.81 -9.15
N ALA A 383 -13.59 -7.88 -8.65
CA ALA A 383 -12.34 -8.41 -9.17
C ALA A 383 -12.46 -8.90 -10.63
N VAL A 384 -13.60 -9.51 -11.01
CA VAL A 384 -13.78 -10.09 -12.35
C VAL A 384 -14.33 -9.10 -13.36
N TRP A 385 -15.20 -8.18 -12.95
CA TRP A 385 -15.90 -7.29 -13.87
C TRP A 385 -15.51 -5.83 -13.76
N LEU A 386 -15.37 -5.30 -12.54
CA LEU A 386 -15.11 -3.87 -12.36
C LEU A 386 -13.65 -3.53 -12.69
N MET A 387 -12.69 -4.26 -12.10
CA MET A 387 -11.27 -3.99 -12.32
C MET A 387 -10.86 -4.13 -13.80
N PRO A 388 -11.22 -5.20 -14.55
CA PRO A 388 -10.86 -5.29 -15.96
C PRO A 388 -11.54 -4.26 -16.88
N ARG A 389 -12.65 -3.65 -16.46
CA ARG A 389 -13.28 -2.57 -17.24
C ARG A 389 -12.39 -1.33 -17.33
N GLU A 390 -11.63 -1.05 -16.27
CA GLU A 390 -10.68 0.06 -16.24
C GLU A 390 -9.50 -0.13 -17.19
N ASP A 391 -9.22 -1.37 -17.64
CA ASP A 391 -8.15 -1.66 -18.61
C ASP A 391 -8.34 -0.92 -19.93
N ARG A 392 -9.58 -0.64 -20.32
CA ARG A 392 -9.89 0.18 -21.51
C ARG A 392 -9.28 1.57 -21.43
N HIS A 393 -9.08 2.08 -20.20
CA HIS A 393 -8.56 3.41 -19.94
C HIS A 393 -7.08 3.41 -19.53
N PHE A 394 -6.53 2.28 -19.08
CA PHE A 394 -5.20 2.25 -18.48
C PHE A 394 -4.23 1.26 -19.13
N SER A 395 -4.67 0.43 -20.08
CA SER A 395 -3.81 -0.60 -20.67
C SER A 395 -2.71 -0.01 -21.57
N PHE A 396 -1.47 -0.33 -21.22
CA PHE A 396 -0.28 -0.05 -22.04
C PHE A 396 0.07 -1.17 -23.02
N VAL A 397 -0.72 -2.24 -23.08
CA VAL A 397 -0.46 -3.37 -23.99
C VAL A 397 -0.40 -2.92 -25.46
N PRO A 398 -1.29 -2.03 -25.98
CA PRO A 398 -1.18 -1.57 -27.36
C PRO A 398 0.11 -0.79 -27.63
N LEU A 399 0.55 0.05 -26.67
CA LEU A 399 1.81 0.78 -26.79
C LEU A 399 3.00 -0.18 -26.80
N ALA A 400 3.04 -1.16 -25.89
CA ALA A 400 4.10 -2.14 -25.83
C ALA A 400 4.17 -3.01 -27.11
N ALA A 401 3.01 -3.42 -27.63
CA ALA A 401 2.93 -4.15 -28.91
C ALA A 401 3.51 -3.34 -30.07
N THR A 402 3.25 -2.02 -30.11
CA THR A 402 3.83 -1.12 -31.10
C THR A 402 5.36 -1.04 -30.96
N VAL A 403 5.86 -0.91 -29.73
CA VAL A 403 7.32 -0.89 -29.47
C VAL A 403 7.97 -2.18 -29.94
N GLN A 404 7.41 -3.34 -29.57
CA GLN A 404 7.92 -4.64 -29.98
C GLN A 404 7.90 -4.84 -31.50
N ALA A 405 6.84 -4.39 -32.18
CA ALA A 405 6.75 -4.44 -33.63
C ALA A 405 7.82 -3.58 -34.34
N LEU A 406 8.06 -2.36 -33.81
CA LEU A 406 9.12 -1.48 -34.32
C LEU A 406 10.51 -2.08 -34.07
N GLN A 407 10.77 -2.63 -32.88
CA GLN A 407 12.03 -3.29 -32.57
C GLN A 407 12.28 -4.53 -33.48
N ALA A 408 11.23 -5.32 -33.77
CA ALA A 408 11.31 -6.45 -34.68
C ALA A 408 11.64 -6.03 -36.12
N GLN A 409 11.30 -4.80 -36.52
CA GLN A 409 11.66 -4.19 -37.80
C GLN A 409 13.05 -3.53 -37.78
N GLY A 410 13.78 -3.65 -36.70
CA GLY A 410 15.14 -3.09 -36.55
C GLY A 410 15.17 -1.62 -36.12
N HIS A 411 14.03 -1.05 -35.68
CA HIS A 411 14.01 0.29 -35.12
C HIS A 411 14.58 0.32 -33.70
N GLN A 412 15.35 1.36 -33.37
CA GLN A 412 15.69 1.68 -31.98
C GLN A 412 14.62 2.60 -31.41
N VAL A 413 14.01 2.22 -30.31
CA VAL A 413 12.94 2.98 -29.68
C VAL A 413 13.43 3.56 -28.37
N ALA A 414 13.20 4.86 -28.16
CA ALA A 414 13.55 5.59 -26.95
C ALA A 414 12.32 6.35 -26.38
N LEU A 415 12.46 6.87 -25.20
CA LEU A 415 11.46 7.71 -24.53
C LEU A 415 11.90 9.17 -24.54
N PHE A 416 11.00 10.09 -24.77
CA PHE A 416 11.25 11.52 -24.66
C PHE A 416 10.41 12.15 -23.56
N GLN A 417 11.07 12.72 -22.55
CA GLN A 417 10.45 13.31 -21.35
C GLN A 417 9.32 12.39 -20.78
N PRO A 418 9.61 11.10 -20.53
CA PRO A 418 8.57 10.19 -20.15
C PRO A 418 8.03 10.49 -18.75
N SER A 419 6.72 10.33 -18.58
CA SER A 419 6.16 10.23 -17.23
C SER A 419 6.63 8.91 -16.56
N GLU A 420 6.71 8.89 -15.24
CA GLU A 420 7.06 7.67 -14.46
C GLU A 420 6.20 6.45 -14.86
N ARG A 421 4.94 6.73 -15.20
CA ARG A 421 3.98 5.72 -15.66
C ARG A 421 4.38 5.13 -17.02
N LEU A 422 4.80 5.97 -17.97
CA LEU A 422 5.26 5.53 -19.29
C LEU A 422 6.56 4.73 -19.17
N SER A 423 7.54 5.25 -18.43
CA SER A 423 8.81 4.56 -18.18
C SER A 423 8.61 3.19 -17.57
N GLY A 424 7.80 3.11 -16.51
CA GLY A 424 7.56 1.84 -15.82
C GLY A 424 6.76 0.84 -16.66
N ALA A 425 5.71 1.30 -17.34
CA ALA A 425 4.92 0.44 -18.23
C ALA A 425 5.77 -0.10 -19.39
N SER A 426 6.62 0.74 -20.00
CA SER A 426 7.53 0.32 -21.07
C SER A 426 8.46 -0.79 -20.60
N ALA A 427 9.16 -0.59 -19.47
CA ALA A 427 10.07 -1.60 -18.92
C ALA A 427 9.35 -2.94 -18.65
N PHE A 428 8.17 -2.87 -18.00
CA PHE A 428 7.43 -4.08 -17.60
C PHE A 428 6.85 -4.85 -18.79
N TYR A 429 6.20 -4.16 -19.75
CA TYR A 429 5.49 -4.84 -20.84
C TYR A 429 6.40 -5.15 -22.05
N VAL A 430 7.46 -4.37 -22.26
CA VAL A 430 8.41 -4.62 -23.36
C VAL A 430 9.53 -5.58 -22.95
N HIS A 431 9.74 -5.77 -21.66
CA HIS A 431 10.84 -6.57 -21.07
C HIS A 431 12.24 -6.04 -21.45
N THR A 432 12.33 -4.74 -21.68
CA THR A 432 13.58 -4.05 -22.04
C THR A 432 13.56 -2.65 -21.48
N VAL A 433 14.72 -2.17 -21.02
CA VAL A 433 14.86 -0.80 -20.55
C VAL A 433 15.10 0.10 -21.78
N LEU A 434 14.14 0.97 -22.07
CA LEU A 434 14.27 1.98 -23.12
C LEU A 434 15.05 3.18 -22.60
N ASP A 435 15.96 3.71 -23.42
CA ASP A 435 16.69 4.94 -23.09
C ASP A 435 15.71 6.13 -23.02
N ALA A 436 15.92 7.02 -22.08
CA ALA A 436 15.13 8.23 -21.90
C ALA A 436 15.94 9.47 -22.15
N TYR A 437 15.37 10.42 -22.87
CA TYR A 437 15.96 11.72 -23.18
C TYR A 437 15.10 12.84 -22.58
N ASP A 438 15.72 13.78 -21.89
CA ASP A 438 15.00 14.85 -21.17
C ASP A 438 15.03 16.19 -21.91
N SER A 439 15.89 16.37 -22.94
CA SER A 439 16.01 17.60 -23.71
C SER A 439 15.75 17.38 -25.21
N ASP A 440 15.18 18.41 -25.87
CA ASP A 440 14.96 18.40 -27.32
C ASP A 440 16.27 18.17 -28.07
N ALA A 441 17.40 18.76 -27.63
CA ALA A 441 18.70 18.60 -28.26
C ALA A 441 19.19 17.13 -28.20
N SER A 442 18.95 16.43 -27.09
CA SER A 442 19.38 15.03 -26.93
C SER A 442 18.52 14.07 -27.75
N VAL A 443 17.20 14.23 -27.74
CA VAL A 443 16.30 13.38 -28.53
C VAL A 443 16.45 13.63 -30.02
N ASN A 444 16.63 14.89 -30.48
CA ASN A 444 16.88 15.20 -31.89
C ASN A 444 18.20 14.58 -32.36
N ARG A 445 19.27 14.66 -31.55
CA ARG A 445 20.55 13.99 -31.88
C ARG A 445 20.36 12.47 -32.04
N PHE A 446 19.60 11.83 -31.16
CA PHE A 446 19.27 10.42 -31.28
C PHE A 446 18.49 10.13 -32.56
N LEU A 447 17.42 10.87 -32.84
CA LEU A 447 16.58 10.67 -34.02
C LEU A 447 17.32 10.95 -35.36
N MET A 448 18.25 11.91 -35.35
CA MET A 448 19.07 12.24 -36.52
C MET A 448 20.18 11.22 -36.80
N SER A 449 20.65 10.48 -35.76
CA SER A 449 21.77 9.55 -35.87
C SER A 449 21.47 8.35 -36.77
N ASP A 450 20.22 7.84 -36.80
CA ASP A 450 19.78 6.75 -37.68
C ASP A 450 18.31 6.99 -38.11
N PRO A 451 17.96 6.79 -39.42
CA PRO A 451 16.57 6.90 -39.89
C PRO A 451 15.57 5.95 -39.19
N ARG A 452 16.06 4.87 -38.59
CA ARG A 452 15.26 3.88 -37.90
C ARG A 452 15.02 4.22 -36.43
N ASN A 453 15.60 5.31 -35.95
CA ASN A 453 15.40 5.76 -34.56
C ASN A 453 14.02 6.38 -34.41
N VAL A 454 13.31 5.94 -33.35
CA VAL A 454 11.95 6.37 -33.01
C VAL A 454 11.92 6.79 -31.54
N ALA A 455 11.30 7.93 -31.25
CA ALA A 455 11.07 8.34 -29.87
C ALA A 455 9.56 8.29 -29.55
N ILE A 456 9.22 7.90 -28.29
CA ILE A 456 7.87 7.97 -27.78
C ILE A 456 7.74 9.22 -26.92
N MET A 457 6.76 10.08 -27.23
CA MET A 457 6.47 11.29 -26.48
C MET A 457 5.01 11.34 -26.03
N GLU A 458 4.80 11.79 -24.80
CA GLU A 458 3.49 12.05 -24.26
C GLU A 458 3.10 13.51 -24.55
N ARG A 459 2.16 13.76 -25.47
CA ARG A 459 1.72 15.10 -25.89
C ARG A 459 0.20 15.13 -26.09
N THR A 460 -0.37 16.31 -25.96
CA THR A 460 -1.82 16.55 -26.19
C THR A 460 -2.14 16.78 -27.68
N SER A 461 -1.16 17.21 -28.48
CA SER A 461 -1.27 17.49 -29.91
C SER A 461 -0.17 16.76 -30.67
N GLU A 462 -0.38 16.62 -31.96
CA GLU A 462 0.62 16.06 -32.86
C GLU A 462 1.90 16.89 -32.83
N PRO A 463 3.08 16.26 -32.78
CA PRO A 463 4.36 16.96 -32.80
C PRO A 463 4.54 17.81 -34.07
N ALA A 464 5.13 18.98 -33.88
CA ALA A 464 5.45 19.89 -34.99
C ALA A 464 6.78 19.51 -35.66
N PRO A 465 7.00 19.90 -36.94
CA PRO A 465 8.29 19.76 -37.59
C PRO A 465 9.43 20.29 -36.74
N PRO A 466 10.63 19.68 -36.77
CA PRO A 466 11.08 18.61 -37.68
C PRO A 466 10.68 17.18 -37.27
N LEU A 467 9.83 16.99 -36.26
CA LEU A 467 9.37 15.68 -35.84
C LEU A 467 8.13 15.26 -36.62
N LYS A 468 8.13 14.03 -37.12
CA LYS A 468 7.01 13.41 -37.85
C LYS A 468 6.45 12.26 -37.02
N ALA A 469 5.15 12.31 -36.74
CA ALA A 469 4.44 11.19 -36.11
C ALA A 469 4.30 10.04 -37.11
N ILE A 470 4.82 8.87 -36.74
CA ILE A 470 4.68 7.64 -37.52
C ILE A 470 3.52 6.75 -37.02
N GLN A 471 3.23 6.86 -35.74
CA GLN A 471 2.13 6.15 -35.11
C GLN A 471 1.63 6.92 -33.86
N HIS A 472 0.37 6.73 -33.54
CA HIS A 472 -0.28 7.30 -32.37
C HIS A 472 -1.02 6.23 -31.58
N VAL A 473 -0.80 6.18 -30.26
CA VAL A 473 -1.47 5.27 -29.35
C VAL A 473 -2.09 6.09 -28.21
N LYS A 474 -3.35 5.83 -27.93
CA LYS A 474 -4.06 6.50 -26.82
C LYS A 474 -4.21 5.53 -25.63
N VAL A 475 -3.82 5.99 -24.43
CA VAL A 475 -4.02 5.25 -23.18
C VAL A 475 -4.77 6.16 -22.21
N GLY A 476 -6.05 5.88 -21.99
CA GLY A 476 -6.92 6.75 -21.23
C GLY A 476 -7.15 8.10 -21.90
N SER A 477 -6.89 9.16 -21.15
CA SER A 477 -6.94 10.54 -21.65
C SER A 477 -5.63 11.01 -22.28
N ARG A 478 -4.57 10.20 -22.26
CA ARG A 478 -3.23 10.58 -22.71
C ARG A 478 -2.93 10.02 -24.09
N SER A 479 -2.24 10.82 -24.89
CA SER A 479 -1.81 10.48 -26.23
C SER A 479 -0.30 10.29 -26.27
N TYR A 480 0.13 9.19 -26.91
CA TYR A 480 1.52 8.81 -27.06
C TYR A 480 1.84 8.76 -28.55
N TYR A 481 2.74 9.64 -28.98
CA TYR A 481 3.18 9.72 -30.38
C TYR A 481 4.52 9.03 -30.53
N PHE A 482 4.62 8.14 -31.51
CA PHE A 482 5.88 7.58 -31.97
C PHE A 482 6.38 8.48 -33.09
N VAL A 483 7.55 9.08 -32.90
CA VAL A 483 8.07 10.11 -33.82
C VAL A 483 9.42 9.72 -34.37
N SER A 484 9.66 10.10 -35.62
CA SER A 484 10.94 10.07 -36.27
C SER A 484 11.36 11.49 -36.70
N TYR A 485 12.61 11.70 -37.06
CA TYR A 485 13.07 12.95 -37.62
C TYR A 485 12.70 13.07 -39.10
N ASP A 486 12.01 14.14 -39.50
CA ASP A 486 11.67 14.41 -40.88
C ASP A 486 12.87 15.05 -41.60
N ARG A 487 13.58 14.24 -42.40
CA ARG A 487 14.75 14.67 -43.18
C ARG A 487 14.39 15.47 -44.42
N SER A 488 13.11 15.59 -44.76
CA SER A 488 12.64 16.35 -45.93
C SER A 488 12.50 17.84 -45.63
N THR A 489 12.53 18.27 -44.35
CA THR A 489 12.58 19.67 -43.96
C THR A 489 14.05 20.16 -44.01
N PRO A 490 14.44 21.10 -44.88
CA PRO A 490 15.75 21.67 -44.83
C PRO A 490 15.95 22.37 -43.47
N ASP A 491 17.17 22.21 -42.88
CA ASP A 491 17.59 22.94 -41.71
C ASP A 491 17.40 24.45 -41.98
N GLY A 492 16.44 25.06 -41.20
CA GLY A 492 16.18 26.47 -41.27
C GLY A 492 17.20 27.30 -40.47
#